data_4c40e41b418b1fc253892b7141841767
#
_entry.id   4c40e41b418b1fc253892b7141841767
#
_cell.length_a   1.000
_cell.length_b   1.000
_cell.length_c   1.000
_cell.angle_alpha   90.00
_cell.angle_beta   90.00
_cell.angle_gamma   90.00
#
_symmetry.space_group_name_H-M   'P 1'
#
loop_
_entity.id
_entity.type
_entity.pdbx_description
1 polymer ?
#
loop_
_entity_poly.entity_id
_entity_poly.type
_entity_poly.pdbx_seq_one_letter_code
_entity_poly.pdbx_strand_id
1 'polypeptide(L)'
;RVFGALSAMASSSILLHAVFDLALIWVMMRVVTGFAYSGMYITAESWINDKATNKTRGSILSIYMMVTLVGIILGQLMISVSSDDSFAPFIIVSILISLSVLPILMTVAKLPEFSAPERVSFIKVYDVSPLAVCGMGFHGMTSAASFAMGAGYASKIGMTVNLVGIFLSSIMFGALVLQYPIGRLSDRFDRRLVILVV
;
A
#
# COMPACT_ATOMS: atom_id res chain seq x y z
N ARG A 1 -1.86 -13.31 14.82
CA ARG A 1 -0.44 -13.73 14.96
C ARG A 1 0.35 -13.43 13.68
N VAL A 2 -0.17 -13.84 12.49
CA VAL A 2 0.53 -13.60 11.21
C VAL A 2 0.78 -12.10 10.97
N PHE A 3 -0.22 -11.24 11.12
CA PHE A 3 -0.06 -9.79 10.97
C PHE A 3 1.02 -9.24 11.89
N GLY A 4 1.05 -9.64 13.18
CA GLY A 4 2.07 -9.19 14.13
C GLY A 4 3.48 -9.65 13.76
N ALA A 5 3.65 -10.88 13.28
CA ALA A 5 4.95 -11.37 12.81
C ALA A 5 5.44 -10.61 11.57
N LEU A 6 4.54 -10.33 10.62
CA LEU A 6 4.85 -9.55 9.41
C LEU A 6 5.19 -8.09 9.76
N SER A 7 4.46 -7.48 10.71
CA SER A 7 4.77 -6.13 11.20
C SER A 7 6.13 -6.07 11.88
N ALA A 8 6.46 -7.04 12.72
CA ALA A 8 7.78 -7.11 13.35
C ALA A 8 8.89 -7.26 12.30
N MET A 9 8.68 -8.10 11.29
CA MET A 9 9.62 -8.29 10.19
C MET A 9 9.81 -7.00 9.37
N ALA A 10 8.73 -6.29 9.04
CA ALA A 10 8.78 -5.01 8.33
C ALA A 10 9.51 -3.94 9.16
N SER A 11 9.14 -3.79 10.44
CA SER A 11 9.75 -2.83 11.37
C SER A 11 11.26 -3.06 11.50
N SER A 12 11.68 -4.30 11.73
CA SER A 12 13.11 -4.66 11.83
C SER A 12 13.85 -4.40 10.52
N SER A 13 13.25 -4.76 9.40
CA SER A 13 13.84 -4.54 8.07
C SER A 13 14.06 -3.06 7.77
N ILE A 14 13.13 -2.19 8.17
CA ILE A 14 13.27 -0.74 7.98
C ILE A 14 14.38 -0.16 8.86
N LEU A 15 14.53 -0.62 10.10
CA LEU A 15 15.65 -0.19 10.96
C LEU A 15 17.02 -0.60 10.39
N LEU A 16 17.10 -1.75 9.74
CA LEU A 16 18.35 -2.20 9.11
C LEU A 16 18.79 -1.30 7.95
N HIS A 17 17.87 -0.60 7.28
CA HIS A 17 18.25 0.42 6.29
C HIS A 17 18.98 1.62 6.93
N ALA A 18 18.67 1.95 8.18
CA ALA A 18 19.34 3.03 8.90
C ALA A 18 20.74 2.64 9.44
N VAL A 19 21.02 1.33 9.57
CA VAL A 19 22.26 0.85 10.16
C VAL A 19 23.32 0.51 9.08
N PHE A 20 22.89 0.08 7.90
CA PHE A 20 23.77 -0.40 6.86
C PHE A 20 23.67 0.43 5.59
N ASP A 21 24.81 0.97 5.12
CA ASP A 21 24.89 1.76 3.89
C ASP A 21 25.23 0.93 2.64
N LEU A 22 25.23 -0.40 2.74
CA LEU A 22 25.56 -1.28 1.64
C LEU A 22 24.34 -1.50 0.73
N ALA A 23 24.47 -1.15 -0.56
CA ALA A 23 23.38 -1.26 -1.54
C ALA A 23 22.75 -2.67 -1.62
N LEU A 24 23.55 -3.73 -1.51
CA LEU A 24 23.05 -5.10 -1.51
C LEU A 24 22.13 -5.39 -0.33
N ILE A 25 22.49 -4.91 0.86
CA ILE A 25 21.64 -5.04 2.06
C ILE A 25 20.34 -4.29 1.87
N TRP A 26 20.38 -3.09 1.31
CA TRP A 26 19.19 -2.30 1.00
C TRP A 26 18.22 -3.05 0.06
N VAL A 27 18.74 -3.66 -1.01
CA VAL A 27 17.93 -4.47 -1.94
C VAL A 27 17.30 -5.66 -1.21
N MET A 28 18.07 -6.39 -0.42
CA MET A 28 17.57 -7.52 0.35
C MET A 28 16.48 -7.12 1.34
N MET A 29 16.69 -6.02 2.08
CA MET A 29 15.71 -5.52 3.03
C MET A 29 14.44 -5.00 2.33
N ARG A 30 14.53 -4.45 1.11
CA ARG A 30 13.36 -4.09 0.30
C ARG A 30 12.53 -5.30 -0.11
N VAL A 31 13.16 -6.42 -0.46
CA VAL A 31 12.43 -7.67 -0.74
C VAL A 31 11.70 -8.16 0.52
N VAL A 32 12.38 -8.16 1.66
CA VAL A 32 11.78 -8.57 2.96
C VAL A 32 10.62 -7.66 3.34
N THR A 33 10.81 -6.35 3.23
CA THR A 33 9.77 -5.35 3.52
C THR A 33 8.57 -5.51 2.59
N GLY A 34 8.81 -5.70 1.29
CA GLY A 34 7.77 -5.93 0.29
C GLY A 34 6.94 -7.17 0.58
N PHE A 35 7.60 -8.28 0.93
CA PHE A 35 6.92 -9.50 1.36
C PHE A 35 6.05 -9.27 2.61
N ALA A 36 6.61 -8.58 3.61
CA ALA A 36 5.89 -8.29 4.84
C ALA A 36 4.65 -7.42 4.60
N TYR A 37 4.77 -6.35 3.81
CA TYR A 37 3.65 -5.48 3.46
C TYR A 37 2.58 -6.21 2.65
N SER A 38 2.96 -7.00 1.64
CA SER A 38 2.00 -7.81 0.88
C SER A 38 1.20 -8.73 1.79
N GLY A 39 1.86 -9.42 2.73
CA GLY A 39 1.18 -10.28 3.68
C GLY A 39 0.27 -9.53 4.65
N MET A 40 0.66 -8.33 5.09
CA MET A 40 -0.20 -7.48 5.94
C MET A 40 -1.44 -7.00 5.18
N TYR A 41 -1.31 -6.55 3.92
CA TYR A 41 -2.43 -6.16 3.09
C TYR A 41 -3.41 -7.31 2.86
N ILE A 42 -2.91 -8.48 2.43
CA ILE A 42 -3.74 -9.67 2.23
C ILE A 42 -4.48 -10.05 3.52
N THR A 43 -3.81 -10.00 4.66
CA THR A 43 -4.41 -10.33 5.97
C THR A 43 -5.52 -9.34 6.33
N ALA A 44 -5.28 -8.03 6.15
CA ALA A 44 -6.25 -6.98 6.44
C ALA A 44 -7.46 -7.06 5.51
N GLU A 45 -7.24 -7.20 4.21
CA GLU A 45 -8.31 -7.31 3.21
C GLU A 45 -9.14 -8.57 3.38
N SER A 46 -8.50 -9.71 3.69
CA SER A 46 -9.21 -10.96 4.01
C SER A 46 -10.11 -10.79 5.22
N TRP A 47 -9.62 -10.13 6.26
CA TRP A 47 -10.41 -9.87 7.47
C TRP A 47 -11.59 -8.94 7.22
N ILE A 48 -11.37 -7.86 6.46
CA ILE A 48 -12.43 -6.94 6.04
C ILE A 48 -13.50 -7.68 5.22
N ASN A 49 -13.09 -8.50 4.26
CA ASN A 49 -14.01 -9.24 3.42
C ASN A 49 -14.81 -10.28 4.18
N ASP A 50 -14.22 -10.92 5.19
CA ASP A 50 -14.90 -11.90 6.05
C ASP A 50 -16.01 -11.26 6.91
N LYS A 51 -15.76 -10.03 7.41
CA LYS A 51 -16.71 -9.30 8.26
C LYS A 51 -17.73 -8.49 7.47
N ALA A 52 -17.47 -8.20 6.22
CA ALA A 52 -18.36 -7.42 5.37
C ALA A 52 -19.53 -8.26 4.84
N THR A 53 -20.74 -7.72 4.94
CA THR A 53 -21.90 -8.26 4.23
C THR A 53 -21.92 -7.78 2.79
N ASN A 54 -22.69 -8.44 1.90
CA ASN A 54 -22.83 -7.99 0.52
C ASN A 54 -23.32 -6.53 0.39
N LYS A 55 -24.08 -6.03 1.36
CA LYS A 55 -24.58 -4.63 1.38
C LYS A 55 -23.52 -3.63 1.86
N THR A 56 -22.60 -4.02 2.71
CA THR A 56 -21.62 -3.12 3.36
C THR A 56 -20.23 -3.23 2.78
N ARG A 57 -19.94 -4.27 2.00
CA ARG A 57 -18.59 -4.56 1.47
C ARG A 57 -17.99 -3.38 0.71
N GLY A 58 -18.76 -2.79 -0.22
CA GLY A 58 -18.29 -1.65 -1.02
C GLY A 58 -17.92 -0.44 -0.16
N SER A 59 -18.78 -0.09 0.80
CA SER A 59 -18.53 1.04 1.71
C SER A 59 -17.30 0.81 2.60
N ILE A 60 -17.16 -0.39 3.17
CA ILE A 60 -16.03 -0.71 4.05
C ILE A 60 -14.71 -0.70 3.27
N LEU A 61 -14.70 -1.30 2.06
CA LEU A 61 -13.52 -1.28 1.20
C LEU A 61 -13.17 0.15 0.75
N SER A 62 -14.15 1.00 0.46
CA SER A 62 -13.90 2.41 0.13
C SER A 62 -13.25 3.16 1.28
N ILE A 63 -13.73 2.98 2.51
CA ILE A 63 -13.12 3.59 3.70
C ILE A 63 -11.68 3.07 3.88
N TYR A 64 -11.47 1.77 3.74
CA TYR A 64 -10.13 1.16 3.81
C TYR A 64 -9.16 1.78 2.79
N MET A 65 -9.60 1.93 1.53
CA MET A 65 -8.79 2.58 0.49
C MET A 65 -8.51 4.05 0.79
N MET A 66 -9.50 4.80 1.28
CA MET A 66 -9.29 6.21 1.68
C MET A 66 -8.27 6.33 2.82
N VAL A 67 -8.36 5.49 3.84
CA VAL A 67 -7.39 5.46 4.95
C VAL A 67 -5.99 5.13 4.43
N THR A 68 -5.88 4.17 3.51
CA THR A 68 -4.61 3.79 2.88
C THR A 68 -4.01 4.97 2.11
N LEU A 69 -4.80 5.67 1.28
CA LEU A 69 -4.33 6.85 0.53
C LEU A 69 -3.88 7.98 1.45
N VAL A 70 -4.64 8.27 2.51
CA VAL A 70 -4.25 9.27 3.51
C VAL A 70 -2.93 8.86 4.18
N GLY A 71 -2.77 7.60 4.53
CA GLY A 71 -1.51 7.08 5.09
C GLY A 71 -0.32 7.25 4.15
N ILE A 72 -0.51 7.01 2.86
CA ILE A 72 0.54 7.21 1.83
C ILE A 72 0.88 8.69 1.72
N ILE A 73 -0.11 9.60 1.67
CA ILE A 73 0.10 11.04 1.62
C ILE A 73 0.92 11.52 2.83
N LEU A 74 0.53 11.11 4.03
CA LEU A 74 1.25 11.48 5.26
C LEU A 74 2.68 10.93 5.25
N GLY A 75 2.87 9.71 4.77
CA GLY A 75 4.21 9.11 4.62
C GLY A 75 5.10 9.89 3.65
N GLN A 76 4.56 10.35 2.52
CA GLN A 76 5.31 11.20 1.57
C GLN A 76 5.62 12.58 2.17
N LEU A 77 4.69 13.17 2.91
CA LEU A 77 4.93 14.45 3.59
C LEU A 77 5.98 14.35 4.71
N MET A 78 6.14 13.19 5.33
CA MET A 78 7.23 12.98 6.31
C MET A 78 8.61 13.15 5.67
N ILE A 79 8.79 12.81 4.41
CA ILE A 79 10.04 13.05 3.68
C ILE A 79 10.33 14.54 3.61
N SER A 80 9.30 15.37 3.42
CA SER A 80 9.42 16.83 3.31
C SER A 80 9.91 17.52 4.59
N VAL A 81 9.74 16.90 5.73
CA VAL A 81 10.12 17.46 7.05
C VAL A 81 11.47 16.92 7.54
N SER A 82 12.01 15.93 6.84
CA SER A 82 13.26 15.28 7.19
C SER A 82 14.47 16.05 6.64
N SER A 83 15.53 16.16 7.45
CA SER A 83 16.84 16.62 6.97
C SER A 83 17.55 15.50 6.19
N ASP A 84 18.38 15.87 5.21
CA ASP A 84 19.03 14.95 4.26
C ASP A 84 19.87 13.84 4.94
N ASP A 85 20.46 14.11 6.11
CA ASP A 85 21.32 13.18 6.86
C ASP A 85 20.60 12.52 8.07
N SER A 86 19.29 12.55 8.13
CA SER A 86 18.54 12.08 9.31
C SER A 86 18.08 10.61 9.18
N PHE A 87 18.44 9.78 10.17
CA PHE A 87 17.87 8.44 10.34
C PHE A 87 16.45 8.46 10.95
N ALA A 88 15.96 9.64 11.36
CA ALA A 88 14.68 9.81 12.01
C ALA A 88 13.49 9.21 11.23
N PRO A 89 13.38 9.34 9.89
CA PRO A 89 12.28 8.73 9.16
C PRO A 89 12.20 7.21 9.30
N PHE A 90 13.34 6.52 9.27
CA PHE A 90 13.38 5.06 9.45
C PHE A 90 12.92 4.65 10.85
N ILE A 91 13.34 5.38 11.87
CA ILE A 91 12.95 5.14 13.26
C ILE A 91 11.46 5.38 13.43
N ILE A 92 10.94 6.52 12.95
CA ILE A 92 9.52 6.87 13.06
C ILE A 92 8.65 5.82 12.36
N VAL A 93 9.00 5.44 11.13
CA VAL A 93 8.25 4.43 10.36
C VAL A 93 8.26 3.08 11.09
N SER A 94 9.40 2.66 11.63
CA SER A 94 9.52 1.42 12.41
C SER A 94 8.61 1.45 13.65
N ILE A 95 8.59 2.57 14.39
CA ILE A 95 7.70 2.76 15.54
C ILE A 95 6.23 2.70 15.11
N LEU A 96 5.84 3.40 14.03
CA LEU A 96 4.47 3.40 13.53
C LEU A 96 4.00 2.00 13.12
N ILE A 97 4.86 1.23 12.45
CA ILE A 97 4.56 -0.16 12.08
C ILE A 97 4.37 -1.01 13.34
N SER A 98 5.23 -0.87 14.34
CA SER A 98 5.12 -1.60 15.60
C SER A 98 3.85 -1.22 16.37
N LEU A 99 3.49 0.07 16.40
CA LEU A 99 2.26 0.55 17.04
C LEU A 99 1.00 0.08 16.31
N SER A 100 1.06 -0.14 14.99
CA SER A 100 -0.09 -0.61 14.21
C SER A 100 -0.62 -1.99 14.65
N VAL A 101 0.20 -2.76 15.35
CA VAL A 101 -0.19 -4.08 15.91
C VAL A 101 -1.07 -3.92 17.15
N LEU A 102 -0.91 -2.84 17.93
CA LEU A 102 -1.62 -2.66 19.20
C LEU A 102 -3.15 -2.74 19.07
N PRO A 103 -3.81 -2.04 18.13
CA PRO A 103 -5.27 -2.13 17.97
C PRO A 103 -5.73 -3.56 17.70
N ILE A 104 -4.93 -4.33 16.94
CA ILE A 104 -5.24 -5.72 16.59
C ILE A 104 -5.12 -6.62 17.81
N LEU A 105 -4.08 -6.43 18.64
CA LEU A 105 -3.87 -7.19 19.87
C LEU A 105 -4.93 -6.86 20.95
N MET A 106 -5.41 -5.61 20.97
CA MET A 106 -6.45 -5.17 21.91
C MET A 106 -7.86 -5.59 21.48
N THR A 107 -8.04 -6.03 20.24
CA THR A 107 -9.34 -6.45 19.74
C THR A 107 -9.67 -7.85 20.26
N VAL A 108 -10.73 -7.95 21.06
CA VAL A 108 -11.27 -9.22 21.61
C VAL A 108 -12.08 -10.00 20.55
N ALA A 109 -12.22 -9.47 19.34
CA ALA A 109 -12.96 -10.11 18.27
C ALA A 109 -12.38 -11.49 17.95
N LYS A 110 -13.25 -12.50 17.84
CA LYS A 110 -12.84 -13.82 17.34
C LYS A 110 -12.14 -13.64 16.01
N LEU A 111 -10.90 -14.10 15.95
CA LEU A 111 -10.17 -14.16 14.68
C LEU A 111 -11.00 -14.98 13.69
N PRO A 112 -11.01 -14.61 12.39
CA PRO A 112 -11.64 -15.44 11.37
C PRO A 112 -11.10 -16.87 11.50
N GLU A 113 -11.99 -17.85 11.52
CA GLU A 113 -11.59 -19.23 11.31
C GLU A 113 -11.14 -19.31 9.85
N PHE A 114 -9.86 -19.35 9.65
CA PHE A 114 -9.31 -19.59 8.33
C PHE A 114 -9.68 -21.01 7.90
N SER A 115 -10.80 -21.17 7.23
CA SER A 115 -11.00 -22.30 6.35
C SER A 115 -9.83 -22.29 5.38
N ALA A 116 -9.07 -23.38 5.31
CA ALA A 116 -7.92 -23.45 4.42
C ALA A 116 -8.37 -23.02 3.01
N PRO A 117 -7.87 -21.91 2.46
CA PRO A 117 -8.34 -21.46 1.17
C PRO A 117 -8.02 -22.52 0.13
N GLU A 118 -8.99 -22.87 -0.72
CA GLU A 118 -8.69 -23.65 -1.91
C GLU A 118 -7.52 -23.01 -2.63
N ARG A 119 -6.49 -23.80 -2.93
CA ARG A 119 -5.35 -23.31 -3.69
C ARG A 119 -5.82 -22.91 -5.08
N VAL A 120 -6.05 -21.62 -5.28
CA VAL A 120 -6.43 -21.09 -6.59
C VAL A 120 -5.16 -20.93 -7.40
N SER A 121 -5.05 -21.69 -8.50
CA SER A 121 -3.94 -21.52 -9.46
C SER A 121 -4.04 -20.16 -10.15
N PHE A 122 -2.89 -19.55 -10.43
CA PHE A 122 -2.82 -18.30 -11.21
C PHE A 122 -3.53 -18.44 -12.57
N ILE A 123 -3.39 -19.61 -13.22
CA ILE A 123 -4.07 -19.92 -14.50
C ILE A 123 -5.59 -19.83 -14.32
N LYS A 124 -6.14 -20.38 -13.24
CA LYS A 124 -7.59 -20.33 -12.96
C LYS A 124 -8.09 -18.90 -12.76
N VAL A 125 -7.29 -18.03 -12.13
CA VAL A 125 -7.62 -16.59 -11.99
C VAL A 125 -7.61 -15.89 -13.34
N TYR A 126 -6.61 -16.19 -14.17
CA TYR A 126 -6.52 -15.66 -15.54
C TYR A 126 -7.71 -16.10 -16.40
N ASP A 127 -8.10 -17.36 -16.36
CA ASP A 127 -9.25 -17.91 -17.10
C ASP A 127 -10.58 -17.25 -16.71
N VAL A 128 -10.73 -16.87 -15.43
CA VAL A 128 -11.93 -16.16 -14.94
C VAL A 128 -11.98 -14.73 -15.44
N SER A 129 -10.87 -14.02 -15.45
CA SER A 129 -10.83 -12.63 -15.91
C SER A 129 -9.43 -12.21 -16.41
N PRO A 130 -9.12 -12.50 -17.68
CA PRO A 130 -7.85 -12.09 -18.29
C PRO A 130 -7.63 -10.59 -18.23
N LEU A 131 -8.71 -9.81 -18.46
CA LEU A 131 -8.68 -8.35 -18.42
C LEU A 131 -8.26 -7.82 -17.04
N ALA A 132 -8.80 -8.40 -15.97
CA ALA A 132 -8.43 -7.97 -14.61
C ALA A 132 -6.96 -8.30 -14.29
N VAL A 133 -6.50 -9.49 -14.66
CA VAL A 133 -5.10 -9.91 -14.40
C VAL A 133 -4.11 -9.05 -15.18
N CYS A 134 -4.33 -8.86 -16.49
CA CYS A 134 -3.47 -8.01 -17.31
C CYS A 134 -3.54 -6.55 -16.88
N GLY A 135 -4.75 -6.02 -16.62
CA GLY A 135 -4.95 -4.65 -16.18
C GLY A 135 -4.24 -4.35 -14.85
N MET A 136 -4.35 -5.24 -13.86
CA MET A 136 -3.62 -5.08 -12.60
C MET A 136 -2.11 -5.20 -12.77
N GLY A 137 -1.64 -6.05 -13.68
CA GLY A 137 -0.22 -6.15 -14.02
C GLY A 137 0.32 -4.84 -14.58
N PHE A 138 -0.34 -4.28 -15.60
CA PHE A 138 0.03 -2.98 -16.18
C PHE A 138 -0.08 -1.83 -15.18
N HIS A 139 -1.16 -1.81 -14.38
CA HIS A 139 -1.31 -0.80 -13.32
C HIS A 139 -0.17 -0.88 -12.29
N GLY A 140 0.21 -2.08 -11.86
CA GLY A 140 1.34 -2.27 -10.96
C GLY A 140 2.66 -1.76 -11.54
N MET A 141 2.93 -2.06 -12.82
CA MET A 141 4.14 -1.60 -13.52
C MET A 141 4.16 -0.07 -13.65
N THR A 142 3.07 0.55 -14.08
CA THR A 142 2.98 2.02 -14.24
C THR A 142 3.07 2.73 -12.91
N SER A 143 2.42 2.22 -11.87
CA SER A 143 2.50 2.79 -10.51
C SER A 143 3.92 2.71 -9.96
N ALA A 144 4.57 1.55 -10.06
CA ALA A 144 5.94 1.38 -9.60
C ALA A 144 6.91 2.31 -10.35
N ALA A 145 6.77 2.41 -11.68
CA ALA A 145 7.58 3.33 -12.50
C ALA A 145 7.34 4.80 -12.10
N SER A 146 6.07 5.20 -11.94
CA SER A 146 5.73 6.58 -11.56
C SER A 146 6.32 6.98 -10.21
N PHE A 147 6.27 6.11 -9.21
CA PHE A 147 6.85 6.39 -7.91
C PHE A 147 8.37 6.39 -7.92
N ALA A 148 8.99 5.36 -8.49
CA ALA A 148 10.44 5.21 -8.49
C ALA A 148 11.13 6.27 -9.39
N MET A 149 10.62 6.46 -10.61
CA MET A 149 11.20 7.42 -11.56
C MET A 149 10.78 8.85 -11.23
N GLY A 150 9.58 9.07 -10.69
CA GLY A 150 9.09 10.39 -10.31
C GLY A 150 9.99 11.07 -9.27
N ALA A 151 10.35 10.36 -8.21
CA ALA A 151 11.29 10.86 -7.21
C ALA A 151 12.68 11.15 -7.81
N GLY A 152 13.23 10.21 -8.60
CA GLY A 152 14.53 10.36 -9.24
C GLY A 152 14.55 11.50 -10.26
N TYR A 153 13.50 11.68 -11.04
CA TYR A 153 13.39 12.79 -12.00
C TYR A 153 13.28 14.13 -11.29
N ALA A 154 12.42 14.23 -10.29
CA ALA A 154 12.26 15.45 -9.49
C ALA A 154 13.60 15.89 -8.87
N SER A 155 14.36 14.95 -8.32
CA SER A 155 15.72 15.21 -7.81
C SER A 155 16.68 15.67 -8.91
N LYS A 156 16.63 15.05 -10.10
CA LYS A 156 17.49 15.36 -11.23
C LYS A 156 17.25 16.77 -11.79
N ILE A 157 16.01 17.28 -11.76
CA ILE A 157 15.68 18.66 -12.18
C ILE A 157 15.89 19.69 -11.07
N GLY A 158 16.52 19.29 -9.95
CA GLY A 158 16.93 20.21 -8.88
C GLY A 158 15.85 20.50 -7.84
N MET A 159 14.78 19.71 -7.76
CA MET A 159 13.82 19.83 -6.66
C MET A 159 14.49 19.48 -5.32
N THR A 160 14.26 20.29 -4.31
CA THR A 160 14.66 19.98 -2.94
C THR A 160 13.89 18.76 -2.42
N VAL A 161 14.43 18.03 -1.45
CA VAL A 161 13.79 16.87 -0.82
C VAL A 161 12.37 17.19 -0.36
N ASN A 162 12.17 18.39 0.18
CA ASN A 162 10.86 18.89 0.58
C ASN A 162 9.88 18.95 -0.60
N LEU A 163 10.29 19.52 -1.74
CA LEU A 163 9.45 19.62 -2.94
C LEU A 163 9.18 18.24 -3.56
N VAL A 164 10.11 17.30 -3.48
CA VAL A 164 9.90 15.90 -3.92
C VAL A 164 8.80 15.23 -3.11
N GLY A 165 8.79 15.40 -1.80
CA GLY A 165 7.71 14.86 -0.94
C GLY A 165 6.35 15.47 -1.27
N ILE A 166 6.26 16.78 -1.50
CA ILE A 166 5.02 17.46 -1.91
C ILE A 166 4.58 16.98 -3.30
N PHE A 167 5.50 16.85 -4.24
CA PHE A 167 5.22 16.35 -5.59
C PHE A 167 4.61 14.95 -5.57
N LEU A 168 5.21 14.02 -4.85
CA LEU A 168 4.69 12.65 -4.73
C LEU A 168 3.35 12.59 -3.99
N SER A 169 3.17 13.45 -2.96
CA SER A 169 1.90 13.57 -2.23
C SER A 169 0.78 14.07 -3.13
N SER A 170 1.06 14.97 -4.07
CA SER A 170 0.05 15.55 -4.96
C SER A 170 -0.58 14.51 -5.89
N ILE A 171 0.18 13.50 -6.32
CA ILE A 171 -0.32 12.37 -7.10
C ILE A 171 -1.38 11.59 -6.30
N MET A 172 -1.06 11.27 -5.04
CA MET A 172 -1.97 10.54 -4.16
C MET A 172 -3.17 11.38 -3.74
N PHE A 173 -3.00 12.69 -3.57
CA PHE A 173 -4.08 13.61 -3.29
C PHE A 173 -5.07 13.68 -4.46
N GLY A 174 -4.57 13.72 -5.70
CA GLY A 174 -5.40 13.62 -6.90
C GLY A 174 -6.24 12.33 -6.92
N ALA A 175 -5.60 11.19 -6.63
CA ALA A 175 -6.30 9.92 -6.51
C ALA A 175 -7.38 9.94 -5.42
N LEU A 176 -7.09 10.49 -4.24
CA LEU A 176 -8.04 10.61 -3.12
C LEU A 176 -9.27 11.43 -3.49
N VAL A 177 -9.07 12.60 -4.11
CA VAL A 177 -10.16 13.51 -4.52
C VAL A 177 -11.03 12.89 -5.61
N LEU A 178 -10.42 12.19 -6.57
CA LEU A 178 -11.12 11.58 -7.70
C LEU A 178 -11.74 10.21 -7.36
N GLN A 179 -11.34 9.59 -6.27
CA GLN A 179 -11.83 8.27 -5.83
C GLN A 179 -13.38 8.24 -5.76
N TYR A 180 -13.98 9.24 -5.13
CA TYR A 180 -15.42 9.29 -4.96
C TYR A 180 -16.19 9.60 -6.26
N PRO A 181 -15.81 10.60 -7.08
CA PRO A 181 -16.43 10.83 -8.38
C PRO A 181 -16.35 9.62 -9.32
N ILE A 182 -15.16 8.98 -9.41
CA ILE A 182 -14.96 7.81 -10.27
C ILE A 182 -15.77 6.62 -9.76
N GLY A 183 -15.82 6.40 -8.44
CA GLY A 183 -16.66 5.35 -7.84
C GLY A 183 -18.13 5.51 -8.22
N ARG A 184 -18.66 6.74 -8.10
CA ARG A 184 -20.05 7.04 -8.53
C ARG A 184 -20.29 6.84 -10.03
N LEU A 185 -19.31 7.18 -10.85
CA LEU A 185 -19.38 6.98 -12.28
C LEU A 185 -19.44 5.48 -12.61
N SER A 186 -18.64 4.68 -11.95
CA SER A 186 -18.61 3.22 -12.08
C SER A 186 -19.90 2.53 -11.63
N ASP A 187 -20.68 3.16 -10.72
CA ASP A 187 -21.99 2.64 -10.30
C ASP A 187 -23.10 2.95 -11.30
N ARG A 188 -22.91 3.97 -12.17
CA ARG A 188 -23.93 4.45 -13.12
C ARG A 188 -23.71 3.99 -14.56
N PHE A 189 -22.46 3.73 -14.93
CA PHE A 189 -22.06 3.36 -16.27
C PHE A 189 -21.44 1.97 -16.30
N ASP A 190 -21.35 1.38 -17.50
CA ASP A 190 -20.61 0.12 -17.65
C ASP A 190 -19.17 0.29 -17.18
N ARG A 191 -18.78 -0.56 -16.25
CA ARG A 191 -17.44 -0.55 -15.63
C ARG A 191 -16.31 -0.62 -16.65
N ARG A 192 -16.55 -1.31 -17.80
CA ARG A 192 -15.56 -1.40 -18.89
C ARG A 192 -15.32 -0.04 -19.54
N LEU A 193 -16.38 0.74 -19.76
CA LEU A 193 -16.26 2.09 -20.30
C LEU A 193 -15.54 3.02 -19.33
N VAL A 194 -15.86 2.93 -18.05
CA VAL A 194 -15.18 3.74 -17.01
C VAL A 194 -13.68 3.44 -16.99
N ILE A 195 -13.27 2.17 -17.03
CA ILE A 195 -11.86 1.76 -17.05
C ILE A 195 -11.14 2.27 -18.33
N LEU A 196 -11.85 2.39 -19.46
CA LEU A 196 -11.24 2.89 -20.71
C LEU A 196 -11.05 4.40 -20.73
N VAL A 197 -11.83 5.15 -19.96
CA VAL A 197 -11.82 6.63 -19.95
C VAL A 197 -10.95 7.19 -18.83
N VAL A 198 -10.76 6.45 -17.76
CA VAL A 198 -9.97 6.85 -16.56
C VAL A 198 -8.58 6.23 -16.63
#